data_8e547a4b617ef16edb5aa8a18c7607ad
#
_entry.id   8e547a4b617ef16edb5aa8a18c7607ad
#
_cell.length_a   1.000
_cell.length_b   1.000
_cell.length_c   1.000
_cell.angle_alpha   90.00
_cell.angle_beta   90.00
_cell.angle_gamma   90.00
#
_symmetry.space_group_name_H-M   'P 1'
#
loop_
_entity.id
_entity.type
_entity.pdbx_description
1 polymer ?
#
loop_
_entity_poly.entity_id
_entity_poly.type
_entity_poly.pdbx_seq_one_letter_code
_entity_poly.pdbx_strand_id
1 'polypeptide(L)'
;MHTDAFATRMRDLGGDVVANMFALTEKADIISFAGGIPSPDALPVERLRELADEVLCTSGKQVLQYATIDGYGPLREWLAAWMAQTGVRATRENVLVTSGGQQGIDLAAKAFLNPGDCVLVERPTYLAAIPIFKTYEARFAAVESDDEGIIPESFEEACRKHNPKLLYVVPTFQNPTGVTIPADRRRAIAEIAGRHGVLV
;
A
#
# COMPACT_ATOMS: atom_id res chain seq x y z
N MET A 1 -28.03 6.02 15.33
CA MET A 1 -27.41 6.47 14.06
C MET A 1 -28.24 5.91 12.92
N HIS A 2 -28.69 6.71 11.95
CA HIS A 2 -29.43 6.21 10.80
C HIS A 2 -28.44 5.47 9.87
N THR A 3 -28.38 4.16 9.98
CA THR A 3 -27.54 3.29 9.13
C THR A 3 -27.89 3.40 7.65
N ASP A 4 -29.09 3.87 7.33
CA ASP A 4 -29.59 4.05 5.95
C ASP A 4 -28.95 5.25 5.21
N ALA A 5 -28.22 6.13 5.92
CA ALA A 5 -27.52 7.26 5.32
C ALA A 5 -26.17 6.87 4.66
N PHE A 6 -25.63 5.69 5.00
CA PHE A 6 -24.40 5.22 4.40
C PHE A 6 -24.60 4.65 3.00
N ALA A 7 -23.64 4.89 2.11
CA ALA A 7 -23.61 4.23 0.81
C ALA A 7 -23.61 2.70 0.97
N THR A 8 -24.24 1.98 0.06
CA THR A 8 -24.39 0.52 0.13
C THR A 8 -23.04 -0.18 0.31
N ARG A 9 -22.00 0.26 -0.41
CA ARG A 9 -20.64 -0.26 -0.34
C ARG A 9 -19.99 -0.14 1.05
N MET A 10 -20.51 0.70 1.94
CA MET A 10 -19.98 0.90 3.30
C MET A 10 -20.63 -0.04 4.33
N ARG A 11 -21.67 -0.78 3.95
CA ARG A 11 -22.44 -1.62 4.90
C ARG A 11 -21.72 -2.90 5.28
N ASP A 12 -20.92 -3.47 4.37
CA ASP A 12 -20.27 -4.78 4.50
C ASP A 12 -18.73 -4.70 4.66
N LEU A 13 -18.21 -3.57 5.17
CA LEU A 13 -16.75 -3.43 5.37
C LEU A 13 -16.19 -4.38 6.45
N GLY A 14 -17.07 -5.01 7.23
CA GLY A 14 -16.71 -5.86 8.38
C GLY A 14 -16.32 -5.01 9.59
N GLY A 15 -16.40 -5.60 10.79
CA GLY A 15 -15.83 -4.98 11.98
C GLY A 15 -14.34 -4.75 11.75
N ASP A 16 -13.82 -3.62 12.23
CA ASP A 16 -12.42 -3.24 12.05
C ASP A 16 -11.52 -4.18 12.88
N VAL A 17 -11.15 -5.31 12.27
CA VAL A 17 -10.25 -6.31 12.87
C VAL A 17 -8.94 -5.64 13.31
N VAL A 18 -8.46 -4.69 12.51
CA VAL A 18 -7.22 -3.96 12.77
C VAL A 18 -7.38 -3.03 13.98
N ALA A 19 -8.46 -2.26 14.05
CA ALA A 19 -8.74 -1.39 15.22
C ALA A 19 -8.92 -2.20 16.51
N ASN A 20 -9.64 -3.32 16.44
CA ASN A 20 -9.80 -4.20 17.61
C ASN A 20 -8.46 -4.81 18.05
N MET A 21 -7.59 -5.15 17.13
CA MET A 21 -6.25 -5.66 17.40
C MET A 21 -5.39 -4.58 18.09
N PHE A 22 -5.40 -3.34 17.58
CA PHE A 22 -4.68 -2.23 18.20
C PHE A 22 -5.23 -1.89 19.59
N ALA A 23 -6.54 -1.87 19.79
CA ALA A 23 -7.15 -1.63 21.11
C ALA A 23 -6.72 -2.67 22.16
N LEU A 24 -6.40 -3.90 21.76
CA LEU A 24 -5.84 -4.91 22.66
C LEU A 24 -4.37 -4.62 23.02
N THR A 25 -3.60 -4.01 22.12
CA THR A 25 -2.17 -3.72 22.34
C THR A 25 -1.93 -2.52 23.26
N GLU A 26 -2.94 -1.68 23.49
CA GLU A 26 -2.85 -0.53 24.42
C GLU A 26 -2.85 -0.94 25.91
N LYS A 27 -3.15 -2.20 26.23
CA LYS A 27 -3.14 -2.69 27.61
C LYS A 27 -1.72 -2.94 28.08
N ALA A 28 -1.34 -2.32 29.20
CA ALA A 28 0.04 -2.31 29.72
C ALA A 28 0.62 -3.68 30.12
N ASP A 29 -0.21 -4.71 30.27
CA ASP A 29 0.17 -6.07 30.68
C ASP A 29 0.24 -7.07 29.53
N ILE A 30 0.06 -6.59 28.28
CA ILE A 30 0.10 -7.45 27.08
C ILE A 30 1.40 -7.25 26.31
N ILE A 31 2.14 -8.34 26.08
CA ILE A 31 3.22 -8.37 25.09
C ILE A 31 2.62 -8.72 23.75
N SER A 32 2.48 -7.73 22.87
CA SER A 32 1.86 -7.90 21.56
C SER A 32 2.86 -8.42 20.51
N PHE A 33 2.48 -9.48 19.82
CA PHE A 33 3.13 -9.97 18.59
C PHE A 33 2.31 -9.63 17.35
N ALA A 34 1.30 -8.79 17.48
CA ALA A 34 0.41 -8.36 16.41
C ALA A 34 0.61 -6.87 16.10
N GLY A 35 0.29 -6.47 14.86
CA GLY A 35 0.23 -5.06 14.45
C GLY A 35 1.50 -4.48 13.84
N GLY A 36 2.67 -5.08 14.04
CA GLY A 36 3.93 -4.61 13.42
C GLY A 36 4.26 -3.14 13.75
N ILE A 37 3.99 -2.68 14.98
CA ILE A 37 4.27 -1.31 15.41
C ILE A 37 5.79 -1.14 15.56
N PRO A 38 6.40 -0.11 14.92
CA PRO A 38 7.81 0.18 15.11
C PRO A 38 8.18 0.44 16.56
N SER A 39 9.38 0.00 16.98
CA SER A 39 9.88 0.34 18.32
C SER A 39 9.94 1.86 18.50
N PRO A 40 9.46 2.42 19.62
CA PRO A 40 9.60 3.84 19.93
C PRO A 40 11.05 4.33 19.85
N ASP A 41 12.01 3.49 20.25
CA ASP A 41 13.45 3.81 20.22
C ASP A 41 14.02 3.95 18.80
N ALA A 42 13.33 3.42 17.79
CA ALA A 42 13.73 3.56 16.40
C ALA A 42 13.25 4.88 15.77
N LEU A 43 12.43 5.66 16.47
CA LEU A 43 11.88 6.92 15.97
C LEU A 43 12.87 8.08 16.23
N PRO A 44 13.43 8.71 15.20
CA PRO A 44 14.48 9.73 15.35
C PRO A 44 13.88 11.11 15.70
N VAL A 45 13.20 11.23 16.85
CA VAL A 45 12.40 12.40 17.25
C VAL A 45 13.24 13.68 17.25
N GLU A 46 14.43 13.67 17.87
CA GLU A 46 15.29 14.86 17.95
C GLU A 46 15.76 15.31 16.57
N ARG A 47 16.11 14.36 15.71
CA ARG A 47 16.53 14.67 14.33
C ARG A 47 15.38 15.29 13.53
N LEU A 48 14.16 14.78 13.69
CA LEU A 48 12.97 15.34 13.03
C LEU A 48 12.67 16.74 13.53
N ARG A 49 12.86 17.02 14.82
CA ARG A 49 12.69 18.35 15.40
C ARG A 49 13.67 19.35 14.78
N GLU A 50 14.96 18.99 14.72
CA GLU A 50 16.01 19.82 14.10
C GLU A 50 15.68 20.13 12.63
N LEU A 51 15.31 19.11 11.85
CA LEU A 51 14.97 19.27 10.43
C LEU A 51 13.71 20.12 10.24
N ALA A 52 12.70 19.96 11.10
CA ALA A 52 11.51 20.79 11.04
C ALA A 52 11.83 22.27 11.30
N ASP A 53 12.67 22.56 12.31
CA ASP A 53 13.11 23.90 12.62
C ASP A 53 13.92 24.51 11.46
N GLU A 54 14.88 23.76 10.90
CA GLU A 54 15.65 24.18 9.73
C GLU A 54 14.75 24.54 8.54
N VAL A 55 13.79 23.66 8.19
CA VAL A 55 12.86 23.88 7.08
C VAL A 55 11.96 25.10 7.33
N LEU A 56 11.44 25.26 8.54
CA LEU A 56 10.59 26.41 8.88
C LEU A 56 11.37 27.71 8.86
N CYS A 57 12.62 27.71 9.33
CA CYS A 57 13.48 28.90 9.29
C CYS A 57 13.88 29.31 7.87
N THR A 58 14.18 28.32 7.01
CA THR A 58 14.71 28.61 5.66
C THR A 58 13.63 28.79 4.61
N SER A 59 12.55 28.02 4.68
CA SER A 59 11.53 27.90 3.63
C SER A 59 10.10 27.92 4.17
N GLY A 60 9.89 28.31 5.43
CA GLY A 60 8.61 28.17 6.13
C GLY A 60 7.41 28.73 5.38
N LYS A 61 7.52 29.94 4.82
CA LYS A 61 6.42 30.55 4.05
C LYS A 61 6.06 29.73 2.80
N GLN A 62 7.02 29.08 2.18
CA GLN A 62 6.82 28.27 0.98
C GLN A 62 6.22 26.90 1.31
N VAL A 63 6.76 26.21 2.33
CA VAL A 63 6.33 24.85 2.67
C VAL A 63 4.97 24.80 3.37
N LEU A 64 4.56 25.89 4.01
CA LEU A 64 3.25 26.05 4.64
C LEU A 64 2.17 26.57 3.69
N GLN A 65 2.55 26.99 2.46
CA GLN A 65 1.60 27.48 1.47
C GLN A 65 0.96 26.30 0.69
N TYR A 66 -0.15 26.59 0.02
CA TYR A 66 -0.75 25.64 -0.93
C TYR A 66 0.28 25.18 -1.97
N ALA A 67 0.33 23.87 -2.17
CA ALA A 67 1.15 23.24 -3.21
C ALA A 67 0.28 22.78 -4.40
N THR A 68 0.93 22.27 -5.45
CA THR A 68 0.23 21.57 -6.54
C THR A 68 -0.42 20.29 -6.01
N ILE A 69 -1.47 19.81 -6.71
CA ILE A 69 -2.21 18.59 -6.34
C ILE A 69 -1.27 17.37 -6.18
N ASP A 70 -0.20 17.34 -6.98
CA ASP A 70 0.77 16.24 -6.98
C ASP A 70 1.75 16.29 -5.79
N GLY A 71 1.78 17.39 -5.05
CA GLY A 71 2.68 17.59 -3.93
C GLY A 71 3.84 18.54 -4.21
N TYR A 72 4.66 18.76 -3.20
CA TYR A 72 5.77 19.72 -3.23
C TYR A 72 6.82 19.36 -4.29
N GLY A 73 7.05 20.25 -5.26
CA GLY A 73 7.90 20.00 -6.43
C GLY A 73 9.30 19.48 -6.11
N PRO A 74 10.08 20.16 -5.24
CA PRO A 74 11.42 19.70 -4.86
C PRO A 74 11.46 18.32 -4.24
N LEU A 75 10.44 17.94 -3.44
CA LEU A 75 10.33 16.59 -2.89
C LEU A 75 10.10 15.56 -3.99
N ARG A 76 9.25 15.86 -4.95
CA ARG A 76 8.96 14.98 -6.10
C ARG A 76 10.19 14.76 -6.98
N GLU A 77 10.98 15.81 -7.22
CA GLU A 77 12.26 15.72 -7.94
C GLU A 77 13.26 14.83 -7.20
N TRP A 78 13.40 15.05 -5.89
CA TRP A 78 14.28 14.24 -5.05
C TRP A 78 13.85 12.78 -5.04
N LEU A 79 12.55 12.49 -4.89
CA LEU A 79 12.01 11.13 -4.91
C LEU A 79 12.26 10.45 -6.25
N ALA A 80 12.05 11.12 -7.38
CA ALA A 80 12.35 10.57 -8.70
C ALA A 80 13.84 10.22 -8.86
N ALA A 81 14.74 11.09 -8.41
CA ALA A 81 16.18 10.86 -8.43
C ALA A 81 16.59 9.70 -7.48
N TRP A 82 15.97 9.61 -6.32
CA TRP A 82 16.21 8.52 -5.36
C TRP A 82 15.73 7.17 -5.91
N MET A 83 14.54 7.12 -6.50
CA MET A 83 13.99 5.91 -7.12
C MET A 83 14.83 5.43 -8.31
N ALA A 84 15.49 6.34 -9.05
CA ALA A 84 16.40 5.99 -10.13
C ALA A 84 17.58 5.12 -9.66
N GLN A 85 18.04 5.29 -8.41
CA GLN A 85 19.10 4.48 -7.81
C GLN A 85 18.68 3.00 -7.64
N THR A 86 17.38 2.72 -7.57
CA THR A 86 16.82 1.37 -7.49
C THR A 86 16.36 0.84 -8.85
N GLY A 87 16.71 1.53 -9.94
CA GLY A 87 16.37 1.13 -11.31
C GLY A 87 14.99 1.57 -11.79
N VAL A 88 14.22 2.32 -11.00
CA VAL A 88 12.92 2.87 -11.41
C VAL A 88 13.14 4.13 -12.24
N ARG A 89 12.77 4.09 -13.52
CA ARG A 89 12.83 5.25 -14.41
C ARG A 89 11.60 6.13 -14.20
N ALA A 90 11.75 7.18 -13.39
CA ALA A 90 10.69 8.14 -13.12
C ALA A 90 11.22 9.58 -13.26
N THR A 91 10.35 10.47 -13.66
CA THR A 91 10.54 11.92 -13.57
C THR A 91 9.59 12.45 -12.48
N ARG A 92 9.72 13.70 -12.10
CA ARG A 92 8.83 14.32 -11.10
C ARG A 92 7.34 14.22 -11.50
N GLU A 93 7.05 14.19 -12.81
CA GLU A 93 5.69 14.06 -13.35
C GLU A 93 5.06 12.69 -13.06
N ASN A 94 5.89 11.67 -12.78
CA ASN A 94 5.45 10.33 -12.40
C ASN A 94 5.29 10.15 -10.88
N VAL A 95 5.54 11.21 -10.08
CA VAL A 95 5.50 11.14 -8.63
C VAL A 95 4.31 11.91 -8.08
N LEU A 96 3.46 11.24 -7.34
CA LEU A 96 2.39 11.81 -6.55
C LEU A 96 2.67 11.58 -5.06
N VAL A 97 2.68 12.65 -4.27
CA VAL A 97 2.86 12.57 -2.82
C VAL A 97 1.49 12.36 -2.15
N THR A 98 1.39 11.32 -1.34
CA THR A 98 0.15 10.95 -0.64
C THR A 98 0.33 11.00 0.88
N SER A 99 -0.78 11.04 1.62
CA SER A 99 -0.80 10.96 3.08
C SER A 99 -0.67 9.51 3.57
N GLY A 100 0.38 8.83 3.11
CA GLY A 100 0.67 7.44 3.44
C GLY A 100 0.18 6.43 2.41
N GLY A 101 0.63 5.17 2.56
CA GLY A 101 0.39 4.10 1.58
C GLY A 101 -1.09 3.74 1.41
N GLN A 102 -1.91 3.87 2.45
CA GLN A 102 -3.35 3.60 2.32
C GLN A 102 -4.04 4.54 1.33
N GLN A 103 -3.67 5.83 1.32
CA GLN A 103 -4.19 6.76 0.32
C GLN A 103 -3.71 6.39 -1.09
N GLY A 104 -2.47 5.89 -1.23
CA GLY A 104 -1.98 5.38 -2.51
C GLY A 104 -2.80 4.21 -3.02
N ILE A 105 -3.12 3.24 -2.16
CA ILE A 105 -3.98 2.10 -2.48
C ILE A 105 -5.40 2.56 -2.86
N ASP A 106 -5.96 3.51 -2.10
CA ASP A 106 -7.31 4.07 -2.36
C ASP A 106 -7.36 4.77 -3.72
N LEU A 107 -6.39 5.61 -4.03
CA LEU A 107 -6.30 6.29 -5.32
C LEU A 107 -6.11 5.32 -6.48
N ALA A 108 -5.31 4.28 -6.33
CA ALA A 108 -5.15 3.23 -7.33
C ALA A 108 -6.47 2.47 -7.55
N ALA A 109 -7.13 2.06 -6.47
CA ALA A 109 -8.42 1.41 -6.55
C ALA A 109 -9.47 2.30 -7.24
N LYS A 110 -9.53 3.58 -6.86
CA LYS A 110 -10.43 4.58 -7.45
C LYS A 110 -10.20 4.80 -8.95
N ALA A 111 -8.94 4.77 -9.39
CA ALA A 111 -8.58 5.02 -10.78
C ALA A 111 -8.83 3.81 -11.69
N PHE A 112 -8.71 2.58 -11.16
CA PHE A 112 -8.62 1.39 -11.99
C PHE A 112 -9.74 0.36 -11.77
N LEU A 113 -10.47 0.39 -10.66
CA LEU A 113 -11.48 -0.62 -10.34
C LEU A 113 -12.91 -0.14 -10.61
N ASN A 114 -13.69 -1.00 -11.24
CA ASN A 114 -15.14 -0.92 -11.29
C ASN A 114 -15.75 -1.93 -10.29
N PRO A 115 -17.01 -1.74 -9.85
CA PRO A 115 -17.72 -2.72 -9.05
C PRO A 115 -17.69 -4.11 -9.70
N GLY A 116 -17.28 -5.13 -8.92
CA GLY A 116 -17.18 -6.50 -9.37
C GLY A 116 -15.85 -6.88 -10.05
N ASP A 117 -14.94 -5.93 -10.28
CA ASP A 117 -13.59 -6.26 -10.76
C ASP A 117 -12.84 -7.15 -9.73
N CYS A 118 -11.98 -8.02 -10.23
CA CYS A 118 -11.20 -8.92 -9.39
C CYS A 118 -9.84 -8.31 -9.05
N VAL A 119 -9.52 -8.29 -7.76
CA VAL A 119 -8.19 -8.00 -7.22
C VAL A 119 -7.58 -9.31 -6.72
N LEU A 120 -6.42 -9.66 -7.26
CA LEU A 120 -5.61 -10.73 -6.70
C LEU A 120 -4.81 -10.23 -5.52
N VAL A 121 -4.70 -11.06 -4.50
CA VAL A 121 -3.96 -10.76 -3.27
C VAL A 121 -3.09 -11.94 -2.85
N GLU A 122 -2.02 -11.66 -2.14
CA GLU A 122 -1.22 -12.69 -1.47
C GLU A 122 -2.03 -13.40 -0.39
N ARG A 123 -1.59 -14.59 0.00
CA ARG A 123 -2.20 -15.35 1.09
C ARG A 123 -1.11 -15.84 2.06
N PRO A 124 -0.94 -15.16 3.22
CA PRO A 124 -1.68 -13.98 3.71
C PRO A 124 -1.30 -12.67 2.99
N THR A 125 -2.12 -11.61 3.16
CA THR A 125 -1.88 -10.27 2.63
C THR A 125 -1.99 -9.20 3.71
N TYR A 126 -1.59 -7.97 3.38
CA TYR A 126 -1.76 -6.81 4.27
C TYR A 126 -3.24 -6.52 4.53
N LEU A 127 -3.65 -6.73 5.77
CA LEU A 127 -5.07 -6.69 6.14
C LEU A 127 -5.76 -5.35 5.86
N ALA A 128 -5.04 -4.23 6.03
CA ALA A 128 -5.64 -2.91 5.85
C ALA A 128 -5.90 -2.54 4.37
N ALA A 129 -5.36 -3.28 3.40
CA ALA A 129 -5.66 -3.09 1.99
C ALA A 129 -7.06 -3.63 1.62
N ILE A 130 -7.50 -4.70 2.29
CA ILE A 130 -8.77 -5.37 1.97
C ILE A 130 -10.00 -4.45 2.14
N PRO A 131 -10.18 -3.73 3.27
CA PRO A 131 -11.28 -2.79 3.41
C PRO A 131 -11.28 -1.69 2.34
N ILE A 132 -10.09 -1.20 1.95
CA ILE A 132 -9.98 -0.17 0.92
C ILE A 132 -10.56 -0.68 -0.41
N PHE A 133 -10.10 -1.84 -0.90
CA PHE A 133 -10.62 -2.43 -2.14
C PHE A 133 -12.12 -2.78 -2.04
N LYS A 134 -12.61 -3.19 -0.86
CA LYS A 134 -14.04 -3.43 -0.63
C LYS A 134 -14.90 -2.19 -0.83
N THR A 135 -14.38 -0.98 -0.51
CA THR A 135 -15.13 0.27 -0.77
C THR A 135 -15.38 0.52 -2.26
N TYR A 136 -14.62 -0.15 -3.14
CA TYR A 136 -14.81 -0.14 -4.59
C TYR A 136 -15.56 -1.39 -5.10
N GLU A 137 -16.17 -2.15 -4.19
CA GLU A 137 -16.94 -3.36 -4.51
C GLU A 137 -16.14 -4.41 -5.27
N ALA A 138 -14.81 -4.46 -5.02
CA ALA A 138 -13.92 -5.44 -5.64
C ALA A 138 -14.19 -6.85 -5.11
N ARG A 139 -14.04 -7.84 -5.98
CA ARG A 139 -13.95 -9.26 -5.62
C ARG A 139 -12.50 -9.64 -5.39
N PHE A 140 -12.26 -10.63 -4.54
CA PHE A 140 -10.91 -11.09 -4.24
C PHE A 140 -10.70 -12.52 -4.68
N ALA A 141 -9.49 -12.81 -5.16
CA ALA A 141 -8.97 -14.15 -5.28
C ALA A 141 -7.53 -14.18 -4.74
N ALA A 142 -7.17 -15.29 -4.11
CA ALA A 142 -5.83 -15.44 -3.55
C ALA A 142 -4.89 -16.08 -4.58
N VAL A 143 -3.62 -15.68 -4.49
CA VAL A 143 -2.50 -16.32 -5.18
C VAL A 143 -1.68 -17.06 -4.13
N GLU A 144 -1.31 -18.32 -4.40
CA GLU A 144 -0.48 -19.12 -3.50
C GLU A 144 0.94 -18.54 -3.43
N SER A 145 1.53 -18.64 -2.24
CA SER A 145 2.86 -18.17 -1.92
C SER A 145 3.65 -19.23 -1.19
N ASP A 146 4.95 -19.20 -1.32
CA ASP A 146 5.92 -20.03 -0.59
C ASP A 146 6.93 -19.15 0.19
N ASP A 147 8.05 -19.73 0.61
CA ASP A 147 9.10 -19.02 1.35
C ASP A 147 9.81 -17.91 0.54
N GLU A 148 9.57 -17.83 -0.76
CA GLU A 148 10.05 -16.77 -1.66
C GLU A 148 8.93 -15.84 -2.17
N GLY A 149 7.73 -15.93 -1.60
CA GLY A 149 6.56 -15.11 -1.95
C GLY A 149 5.67 -15.73 -3.02
N ILE A 150 4.99 -14.91 -3.81
CA ILE A 150 4.03 -15.37 -4.83
C ILE A 150 4.68 -16.41 -5.77
N ILE A 151 4.00 -17.55 -5.96
CA ILE A 151 4.37 -18.59 -6.92
C ILE A 151 3.89 -18.15 -8.31
N PRO A 152 4.80 -17.93 -9.31
CA PRO A 152 4.43 -17.40 -10.63
C PRO A 152 3.39 -18.25 -11.36
N GLU A 153 3.47 -19.58 -11.27
CA GLU A 153 2.53 -20.49 -11.91
C GLU A 153 1.12 -20.36 -11.32
N SER A 154 1.03 -20.20 -9.98
CA SER A 154 -0.25 -19.94 -9.31
C SER A 154 -0.83 -18.58 -9.71
N PHE A 155 0.02 -17.57 -9.86
CA PHE A 155 -0.43 -16.26 -10.35
C PHE A 155 -0.96 -16.35 -11.79
N GLU A 156 -0.26 -17.07 -12.68
CA GLU A 156 -0.72 -17.23 -14.06
C GLU A 156 -2.04 -18.00 -14.15
N GLU A 157 -2.21 -19.05 -13.33
CA GLU A 157 -3.47 -19.80 -13.21
C GLU A 157 -4.60 -18.89 -12.71
N ALA A 158 -4.34 -18.09 -11.67
CA ALA A 158 -5.30 -17.15 -11.13
C ALA A 158 -5.71 -16.09 -12.17
N CYS A 159 -4.78 -15.61 -13.00
CA CYS A 159 -5.08 -14.70 -14.11
C CYS A 159 -6.06 -15.32 -15.10
N ARG A 160 -5.82 -16.56 -15.53
CA ARG A 160 -6.70 -17.28 -16.46
C ARG A 160 -8.10 -17.53 -15.87
N LYS A 161 -8.16 -17.88 -14.58
CA LYS A 161 -9.39 -18.27 -13.90
C LYS A 161 -10.28 -17.09 -13.52
N HIS A 162 -9.68 -16.00 -13.08
CA HIS A 162 -10.42 -14.90 -12.46
C HIS A 162 -10.46 -13.63 -13.29
N ASN A 163 -9.66 -13.53 -14.37
CA ASN A 163 -9.51 -12.34 -15.22
C ASN A 163 -9.35 -11.06 -14.37
N PRO A 164 -8.30 -10.99 -13.53
CA PRO A 164 -8.16 -9.92 -12.56
C PRO A 164 -7.78 -8.61 -13.22
N LYS A 165 -8.19 -7.51 -12.60
CA LYS A 165 -7.80 -6.16 -12.99
C LYS A 165 -6.47 -5.75 -12.37
N LEU A 166 -6.23 -6.19 -11.13
CA LEU A 166 -5.11 -5.75 -10.32
C LEU A 166 -4.57 -6.92 -9.48
N LEU A 167 -3.24 -6.99 -9.32
CA LEU A 167 -2.55 -7.76 -8.30
C LEU A 167 -2.03 -6.79 -7.24
N TYR A 168 -2.47 -6.95 -5.99
CA TYR A 168 -1.88 -6.28 -4.85
C TYR A 168 -0.81 -7.16 -4.20
N VAL A 169 0.41 -6.67 -4.12
CA VAL A 169 1.58 -7.39 -3.60
C VAL A 169 2.47 -6.49 -2.74
N VAL A 170 3.08 -7.06 -1.70
CA VAL A 170 4.13 -6.41 -0.89
C VAL A 170 5.45 -7.13 -1.16
N PRO A 171 6.23 -6.70 -2.16
CA PRO A 171 7.35 -7.50 -2.68
C PRO A 171 8.59 -7.50 -1.80
N THR A 172 8.66 -6.63 -0.78
CA THR A 172 9.79 -6.51 0.13
C THR A 172 9.29 -6.46 1.57
N PHE A 173 9.80 -7.35 2.41
CA PHE A 173 9.36 -7.49 3.81
C PHE A 173 7.84 -7.60 3.91
N GLN A 174 7.28 -8.56 3.18
CA GLN A 174 5.84 -8.79 3.08
C GLN A 174 5.16 -8.78 4.46
N ASN A 175 4.06 -8.07 4.56
CA ASN A 175 3.26 -8.04 5.77
C ASN A 175 2.08 -9.02 5.64
N PRO A 176 2.02 -10.12 6.46
CA PRO A 176 2.75 -10.30 7.73
C PRO A 176 3.95 -11.24 7.68
N THR A 177 4.33 -11.83 6.54
CA THR A 177 5.28 -12.96 6.50
C THR A 177 6.76 -12.55 6.62
N GLY A 178 7.09 -11.28 6.32
CA GLY A 178 8.47 -10.79 6.26
C GLY A 178 9.24 -11.23 5.00
N VAL A 179 8.65 -12.00 4.12
CA VAL A 179 9.28 -12.51 2.90
C VAL A 179 9.63 -11.37 1.94
N THR A 180 10.77 -11.50 1.27
CA THR A 180 11.17 -10.60 0.18
C THR A 180 11.26 -11.41 -1.11
N ILE A 181 10.45 -11.06 -2.10
CA ILE A 181 10.39 -11.74 -3.40
C ILE A 181 11.71 -11.52 -4.15
N PRO A 182 12.44 -12.56 -4.58
CA PRO A 182 13.69 -12.44 -5.31
C PRO A 182 13.49 -11.83 -6.71
N ALA A 183 14.57 -11.27 -7.27
CA ALA A 183 14.50 -10.45 -8.49
C ALA A 183 14.04 -11.22 -9.74
N ASP A 184 14.38 -12.49 -9.86
CA ASP A 184 13.94 -13.38 -10.95
C ASP A 184 12.43 -13.64 -10.87
N ARG A 185 11.92 -13.91 -9.68
CA ARG A 185 10.49 -14.11 -9.43
C ARG A 185 9.69 -12.83 -9.67
N ARG A 186 10.20 -11.66 -9.27
CA ARG A 186 9.58 -10.35 -9.60
C ARG A 186 9.47 -10.15 -11.12
N ARG A 187 10.51 -10.54 -11.88
CA ARG A 187 10.47 -10.48 -13.34
C ARG A 187 9.42 -11.41 -13.93
N ALA A 188 9.36 -12.65 -13.45
CA ALA A 188 8.34 -13.60 -13.89
C ALA A 188 6.91 -13.08 -13.61
N ILE A 189 6.66 -12.52 -12.41
CA ILE A 189 5.38 -11.90 -12.06
C ILE A 189 5.06 -10.73 -13.02
N ALA A 190 6.02 -9.84 -13.27
CA ALA A 190 5.82 -8.70 -14.16
C ALA A 190 5.53 -9.14 -15.61
N GLU A 191 6.20 -10.17 -16.12
CA GLU A 191 5.96 -10.74 -17.44
C GLU A 191 4.57 -11.37 -17.54
N ILE A 192 4.15 -12.14 -16.53
CA ILE A 192 2.80 -12.71 -16.46
C ILE A 192 1.77 -11.59 -16.44
N ALA A 193 1.94 -10.60 -15.56
CA ALA A 193 1.05 -9.44 -15.47
C ALA A 193 0.90 -8.72 -16.82
N GLY A 194 2.03 -8.48 -17.52
CA GLY A 194 2.03 -7.86 -18.83
C GLY A 194 1.29 -8.68 -19.89
N ARG A 195 1.46 -10.02 -19.92
CA ARG A 195 0.73 -10.90 -20.84
C ARG A 195 -0.78 -10.91 -20.62
N HIS A 196 -1.21 -10.77 -19.39
CA HIS A 196 -2.63 -10.81 -19.01
C HIS A 196 -3.27 -9.41 -18.85
N GLY A 197 -2.51 -8.32 -19.03
CA GLY A 197 -3.02 -6.95 -18.85
C GLY A 197 -3.38 -6.63 -17.41
N VAL A 198 -2.74 -7.28 -16.44
CA VAL A 198 -2.96 -7.09 -15.00
C VAL A 198 -2.05 -5.97 -14.49
N LEU A 199 -2.60 -5.01 -13.75
CA LEU A 199 -1.81 -4.01 -13.03
C LEU A 199 -1.22 -4.61 -11.75
N VAL A 200 0.04 -4.26 -11.42
CA VAL A 200 0.72 -4.71 -10.18
C VAL A 200 1.03 -3.50 -9.32
#